data_853be4db535daa1340e99ec63dd61066
#
_entry.id   853be4db535daa1340e99ec63dd61066
#
_cell.length_a   1.000
_cell.length_b   1.000
_cell.length_c   1.000
_cell.angle_alpha   90.00
_cell.angle_beta   90.00
_cell.angle_gamma   90.00
#
_symmetry.space_group_name_H-M   'P 1'
#
loop_
_entity.id
_entity.type
_entity.pdbx_description
1 polymer ?
#
loop_
_entity_poly.entity_id
_entity_poly.type
_entity_poly.pdbx_seq_one_letter_code
_entity_poly.pdbx_strand_id
1 'polypeptide(L)'
;AFLLAFVSSSLKPAQDVNVALDKKKQILAALNIRNLSDQESAEQYAKVVDRDAVINADGKEIAKGGKGGETAGFLLNSADYKAGKLAVYYCTVDGKHKFVVPVYGMGLWGPIWGYIAVNEDCNTIYGAYFNHEGETAGLGAEIKDSKAWQDLFRGKTIYGADGTPVIKVKKASEVKDKSCEVDAVTGATLTSVGVSDMLQEGFAKYRKLFAGQTSQTEANDAGDGEKK
;
A
#
# COMPACT_ATOMS: atom_id res chain seq x y z
N ALA A 1 -4.37 -0.33 39.15
CA ALA A 1 -4.69 -1.24 38.05
C ALA A 1 -6.14 -1.06 37.57
N PHE A 2 -7.15 -1.02 38.45
CA PHE A 2 -8.56 -0.95 38.07
C PHE A 2 -8.92 0.36 37.33
N LEU A 3 -8.44 1.50 37.80
CA LEU A 3 -8.68 2.81 37.17
C LEU A 3 -8.11 2.90 35.75
N LEU A 4 -6.89 2.38 35.53
CA LEU A 4 -6.26 2.35 34.23
C LEU A 4 -7.01 1.44 33.24
N ALA A 5 -7.47 0.27 33.71
CA ALA A 5 -8.27 -0.63 32.89
C ALA A 5 -9.62 -0.02 32.50
N PHE A 6 -10.29 0.70 33.41
CA PHE A 6 -11.55 1.38 33.14
C PHE A 6 -11.37 2.52 32.14
N VAL A 7 -10.35 3.37 32.32
CA VAL A 7 -10.04 4.47 31.38
C VAL A 7 -9.68 3.92 30.01
N SER A 8 -8.84 2.89 29.93
CA SER A 8 -8.47 2.22 28.67
C SER A 8 -9.70 1.66 27.94
N SER A 9 -10.59 0.97 28.69
CA SER A 9 -11.82 0.41 28.11
C SER A 9 -12.79 1.48 27.62
N SER A 10 -12.91 2.61 28.34
CA SER A 10 -13.78 3.74 27.95
C SER A 10 -13.29 4.47 26.70
N LEU A 11 -11.97 4.57 26.52
CA LEU A 11 -11.37 5.27 25.39
C LEU A 11 -11.22 4.39 24.14
N LYS A 12 -11.33 3.07 24.29
CA LYS A 12 -11.12 2.14 23.18
C LYS A 12 -11.99 2.41 21.95
N PRO A 13 -13.30 2.67 22.05
CA PRO A 13 -14.13 2.98 20.87
C PRO A 13 -13.65 4.21 20.11
N ALA A 14 -13.24 5.27 20.83
CA ALA A 14 -12.71 6.47 20.21
C ALA A 14 -11.34 6.23 19.55
N GLN A 15 -10.49 5.40 20.16
CA GLN A 15 -9.21 4.98 19.59
C GLN A 15 -9.42 4.16 18.32
N ASP A 16 -10.35 3.21 18.31
CA ASP A 16 -10.64 2.35 17.14
C ASP A 16 -11.13 3.20 15.96
N VAL A 17 -11.97 4.22 16.20
CA VAL A 17 -12.41 5.18 15.16
C VAL A 17 -11.22 5.96 14.60
N ASN A 18 -10.32 6.47 15.47
CA ASN A 18 -9.16 7.23 15.05
C ASN A 18 -8.18 6.36 14.23
N VAL A 19 -7.95 5.11 14.65
CA VAL A 19 -7.10 4.15 13.92
C VAL A 19 -7.69 3.84 12.55
N ALA A 20 -9.01 3.65 12.46
CA ALA A 20 -9.69 3.42 11.18
C ALA A 20 -9.56 4.63 10.26
N LEU A 21 -9.74 5.84 10.79
CA LEU A 21 -9.60 7.09 10.02
C LEU A 21 -8.16 7.29 9.54
N ASP A 22 -7.17 7.03 10.40
CA ASP A 22 -5.77 7.13 10.01
C ASP A 22 -5.42 6.13 8.90
N LYS A 23 -5.91 4.90 8.97
CA LYS A 23 -5.78 3.91 7.89
C LYS A 23 -6.38 4.40 6.58
N LYS A 24 -7.57 5.01 6.60
CA LYS A 24 -8.21 5.62 5.42
C LYS A 24 -7.34 6.72 4.81
N LYS A 25 -6.80 7.61 5.64
CA LYS A 25 -5.89 8.68 5.20
C LYS A 25 -4.61 8.14 4.55
N GLN A 26 -4.05 7.07 5.09
CA GLN A 26 -2.87 6.42 4.52
C GLN A 26 -3.16 5.80 3.14
N ILE A 27 -4.30 5.14 2.97
CA ILE A 27 -4.75 4.58 1.69
C ILE A 27 -5.01 5.70 0.67
N LEU A 28 -5.69 6.77 1.07
CA LEU A 28 -5.90 7.96 0.25
C LEU A 28 -4.58 8.61 -0.16
N ALA A 29 -3.62 8.70 0.77
CA ALA A 29 -2.30 9.27 0.50
C ALA A 29 -1.54 8.47 -0.56
N ALA A 30 -1.65 7.13 -0.56
CA ALA A 30 -1.12 6.29 -1.63
C ALA A 30 -1.82 6.54 -2.99
N LEU A 31 -3.10 6.90 -2.97
CA LEU A 31 -3.85 7.33 -4.16
C LEU A 31 -3.58 8.81 -4.54
N ASN A 32 -2.57 9.45 -3.94
CA ASN A 32 -2.21 10.86 -4.13
C ASN A 32 -3.29 11.86 -3.68
N ILE A 33 -4.22 11.43 -2.83
CA ILE A 33 -5.29 12.25 -2.24
C ILE A 33 -4.87 12.60 -0.81
N ARG A 34 -4.51 13.85 -0.56
CA ARG A 34 -3.90 14.31 0.70
C ARG A 34 -4.50 15.65 1.14
N ASN A 35 -4.12 16.10 2.34
CA ASN A 35 -4.48 17.41 2.91
C ASN A 35 -5.99 17.60 3.09
N LEU A 36 -6.69 16.54 3.46
CA LEU A 36 -8.11 16.55 3.78
C LEU A 36 -8.32 16.59 5.30
N SER A 37 -9.39 17.23 5.74
CA SER A 37 -9.90 17.10 7.11
C SER A 37 -10.35 15.66 7.39
N ASP A 38 -10.65 15.35 8.64
CA ASP A 38 -11.13 14.04 9.06
C ASP A 38 -12.42 13.63 8.34
N GLN A 39 -13.36 14.56 8.26
CA GLN A 39 -14.64 14.33 7.58
C GLN A 39 -14.44 14.13 6.08
N GLU A 40 -13.71 15.03 5.42
CA GLU A 40 -13.40 14.91 3.98
C GLU A 40 -12.67 13.62 3.65
N SER A 41 -11.76 13.18 4.54
CA SER A 41 -11.04 11.91 4.36
C SER A 41 -11.98 10.71 4.39
N ALA A 42 -12.94 10.69 5.32
CA ALA A 42 -13.93 9.62 5.39
C ALA A 42 -14.84 9.58 4.15
N GLU A 43 -15.34 10.76 3.73
CA GLU A 43 -16.19 10.90 2.53
C GLU A 43 -15.44 10.53 1.25
N GLN A 44 -14.21 11.03 1.09
CA GLN A 44 -13.40 10.75 -0.10
C GLN A 44 -12.98 9.28 -0.17
N TYR A 45 -12.65 8.66 0.96
CA TYR A 45 -12.37 7.24 1.04
C TYR A 45 -13.57 6.40 0.55
N ALA A 46 -14.76 6.66 1.07
CA ALA A 46 -15.98 5.97 0.66
C ALA A 46 -16.34 6.17 -0.82
N LYS A 47 -15.89 7.30 -1.42
CA LYS A 47 -16.12 7.62 -2.82
C LYS A 47 -15.16 6.87 -3.75
N VAL A 48 -13.86 6.77 -3.40
CA VAL A 48 -12.84 6.23 -4.30
C VAL A 48 -12.53 4.77 -4.07
N VAL A 49 -12.81 4.21 -2.87
CA VAL A 49 -12.62 2.79 -2.58
C VAL A 49 -13.90 2.04 -2.87
N ASP A 50 -13.91 1.30 -3.96
CA ASP A 50 -15.08 0.54 -4.40
C ASP A 50 -15.38 -0.63 -3.47
N ARG A 51 -14.35 -1.38 -3.09
CA ARG A 51 -14.40 -2.50 -2.16
C ARG A 51 -13.01 -2.89 -1.67
N ASP A 52 -12.97 -3.68 -0.63
CA ASP A 52 -11.77 -4.38 -0.18
C ASP A 52 -11.92 -5.90 -0.31
N ALA A 53 -10.83 -6.63 -0.20
CA ALA A 53 -10.84 -8.08 -0.17
C ALA A 53 -9.66 -8.63 0.64
N VAL A 54 -9.80 -9.89 1.04
CA VAL A 54 -8.69 -10.71 1.55
C VAL A 54 -8.34 -11.74 0.50
N ILE A 55 -7.06 -11.81 0.16
CA ILE A 55 -6.53 -12.84 -0.74
C ILE A 55 -5.57 -13.77 0.02
N ASN A 56 -5.43 -14.98 -0.49
CA ASN A 56 -4.43 -15.94 0.01
C ASN A 56 -3.11 -15.84 -0.79
N ALA A 57 -2.13 -16.66 -0.42
CA ALA A 57 -0.82 -16.74 -1.08
C ALA A 57 -0.88 -17.18 -2.57
N ASP A 58 -2.03 -17.73 -3.02
CA ASP A 58 -2.26 -18.07 -4.43
C ASP A 58 -2.89 -16.94 -5.23
N GLY A 59 -3.07 -15.76 -4.60
CA GLY A 59 -3.71 -14.60 -5.21
C GLY A 59 -5.23 -14.75 -5.36
N LYS A 60 -5.83 -15.79 -4.76
CA LYS A 60 -7.27 -16.02 -4.81
C LYS A 60 -7.97 -15.25 -3.69
N GLU A 61 -9.07 -14.61 -4.03
CA GLU A 61 -9.94 -13.92 -3.06
C GLU A 61 -10.62 -14.96 -2.16
N ILE A 62 -10.39 -14.85 -0.84
CA ILE A 62 -10.97 -15.72 0.19
C ILE A 62 -12.01 -15.02 1.05
N ALA A 63 -12.05 -13.68 1.02
CA ALA A 63 -13.13 -12.87 1.59
C ALA A 63 -13.31 -11.62 0.74
N LYS A 64 -14.55 -11.36 0.33
CA LYS A 64 -14.94 -10.18 -0.44
C LYS A 64 -15.61 -9.18 0.50
N GLY A 65 -15.07 -7.97 0.54
CA GLY A 65 -15.65 -6.86 1.28
C GLY A 65 -16.75 -6.14 0.51
N GLY A 66 -17.51 -5.33 1.25
CA GLY A 66 -18.58 -4.50 0.71
C GLY A 66 -18.10 -3.20 0.09
N LYS A 67 -19.05 -2.45 -0.45
CA LYS A 67 -18.84 -1.09 -0.95
C LYS A 67 -18.25 -0.20 0.16
N GLY A 68 -17.27 0.63 -0.20
CA GLY A 68 -16.57 1.50 0.74
C GLY A 68 -15.36 0.83 1.42
N GLY A 69 -15.10 -0.47 1.16
CA GLY A 69 -13.82 -1.11 1.46
C GLY A 69 -13.41 -1.18 2.93
N GLU A 70 -14.36 -1.48 3.85
CA GLU A 70 -14.10 -1.51 5.29
C GLU A 70 -14.44 -2.85 5.98
N THR A 71 -14.78 -3.90 5.21
CA THR A 71 -15.41 -5.09 5.77
C THR A 71 -14.63 -6.40 5.60
N ALA A 72 -13.51 -6.38 4.89
CA ALA A 72 -12.67 -7.56 4.68
C ALA A 72 -11.17 -7.22 4.88
N GLY A 73 -10.45 -6.84 3.84
CA GLY A 73 -9.03 -6.50 3.90
C GLY A 73 -8.71 -5.34 4.85
N PHE A 74 -9.64 -4.41 5.02
CA PHE A 74 -9.50 -3.30 5.96
C PHE A 74 -9.35 -3.75 7.42
N LEU A 75 -9.95 -4.87 7.79
CA LEU A 75 -9.91 -5.40 9.15
C LEU A 75 -8.61 -6.15 9.47
N LEU A 76 -7.80 -6.48 8.46
CA LEU A 76 -6.53 -7.17 8.66
C LEU A 76 -5.48 -6.26 9.32
N ASN A 77 -4.62 -6.89 10.08
CA ASN A 77 -3.47 -6.28 10.75
C ASN A 77 -2.15 -6.93 10.29
N SER A 78 -1.02 -6.49 10.84
CA SER A 78 0.30 -7.02 10.50
C SER A 78 0.48 -8.51 10.86
N ALA A 79 -0.22 -9.03 11.87
CA ALA A 79 -0.17 -10.44 12.23
C ALA A 79 -0.89 -11.31 11.19
N ASP A 80 -2.04 -10.86 10.68
CA ASP A 80 -2.76 -11.51 9.56
C ASP A 80 -1.89 -11.56 8.30
N TYR A 81 -1.19 -10.46 7.99
CA TYR A 81 -0.26 -10.39 6.88
C TYR A 81 0.90 -11.41 7.02
N LYS A 82 1.48 -11.55 8.22
CA LYS A 82 2.49 -12.57 8.52
C LYS A 82 1.94 -13.99 8.39
N ALA A 83 0.66 -14.18 8.70
CA ALA A 83 -0.05 -15.45 8.54
C ALA A 83 -0.47 -15.74 7.07
N GLY A 84 -0.09 -14.88 6.12
CA GLY A 84 -0.33 -15.08 4.69
C GLY A 84 -1.70 -14.61 4.19
N LYS A 85 -2.46 -13.86 5.01
CA LYS A 85 -3.67 -13.17 4.57
C LYS A 85 -3.28 -11.79 4.06
N LEU A 86 -3.63 -11.47 2.82
CA LEU A 86 -3.24 -10.23 2.19
C LEU A 86 -4.48 -9.38 1.91
N ALA A 87 -4.42 -8.09 2.25
CA ALA A 87 -5.46 -7.14 1.90
C ALA A 87 -5.24 -6.59 0.49
N VAL A 88 -6.32 -6.35 -0.23
CA VAL A 88 -6.32 -5.55 -1.46
C VAL A 88 -7.53 -4.63 -1.46
N TYR A 89 -7.32 -3.38 -1.86
CA TYR A 89 -8.36 -2.37 -2.05
C TYR A 89 -8.51 -2.10 -3.53
N TYR A 90 -9.71 -2.26 -4.03
CA TYR A 90 -10.10 -1.94 -5.40
C TYR A 90 -10.64 -0.52 -5.40
N CYS A 91 -10.05 0.36 -6.19
CA CYS A 91 -10.31 1.80 -6.15
C CYS A 91 -10.58 2.33 -7.55
N THR A 92 -11.38 3.39 -7.63
CA THR A 92 -11.57 4.17 -8.87
C THR A 92 -11.21 5.63 -8.60
N VAL A 93 -10.20 6.12 -9.30
CA VAL A 93 -9.73 7.51 -9.24
C VAL A 93 -9.75 8.09 -10.65
N ASP A 94 -10.47 9.20 -10.83
CA ASP A 94 -10.64 9.87 -12.14
C ASP A 94 -11.11 8.90 -13.26
N GLY A 95 -12.02 7.98 -12.91
CA GLY A 95 -12.58 6.99 -13.83
C GLY A 95 -11.63 5.84 -14.19
N LYS A 96 -10.45 5.74 -13.56
CA LYS A 96 -9.47 4.67 -13.80
C LYS A 96 -9.36 3.76 -12.58
N HIS A 97 -9.29 2.46 -12.83
CA HIS A 97 -9.11 1.47 -11.77
C HIS A 97 -7.69 1.52 -11.20
N LYS A 98 -7.60 1.31 -9.90
CA LYS A 98 -6.36 1.21 -9.15
C LYS A 98 -6.50 0.11 -8.10
N PHE A 99 -5.38 -0.49 -7.76
CA PHE A 99 -5.28 -1.42 -6.64
C PHE A 99 -4.43 -0.75 -5.55
N VAL A 100 -4.87 -0.81 -4.29
CA VAL A 100 -3.99 -0.43 -3.19
C VAL A 100 -3.69 -1.66 -2.35
N VAL A 101 -2.42 -1.90 -2.09
CA VAL A 101 -1.96 -3.04 -1.30
C VAL A 101 -1.07 -2.56 -0.16
N PRO A 102 -1.28 -3.07 1.08
CA PRO A 102 -0.37 -2.82 2.19
C PRO A 102 0.87 -3.70 2.08
N VAL A 103 2.01 -3.14 2.49
CA VAL A 103 3.28 -3.84 2.65
C VAL A 103 3.84 -3.56 4.03
N TYR A 104 4.52 -4.54 4.64
CA TYR A 104 5.05 -4.46 5.99
C TYR A 104 6.48 -4.96 6.02
N GLY A 105 7.35 -4.29 6.77
CA GLY A 105 8.76 -4.63 6.90
C GLY A 105 9.36 -4.10 8.20
N MET A 106 10.68 -4.10 8.25
CA MET A 106 11.48 -3.58 9.36
C MET A 106 12.40 -2.46 8.87
N GLY A 107 12.38 -1.35 9.56
CA GLY A 107 13.35 -0.28 9.41
C GLY A 107 14.56 -0.49 10.33
N LEU A 108 15.28 0.59 10.60
CA LEU A 108 16.42 0.55 11.51
C LEU A 108 15.99 0.38 12.98
N TRP A 109 14.95 1.09 13.41
CA TRP A 109 14.52 1.16 14.80
C TRP A 109 13.21 0.43 15.11
N GLY A 110 12.50 -0.03 14.11
CA GLY A 110 11.23 -0.70 14.34
C GLY A 110 10.46 -1.02 13.07
N PRO A 111 9.21 -1.45 13.24
CA PRO A 111 8.33 -1.74 12.11
C PRO A 111 8.15 -0.53 11.20
N ILE A 112 8.16 -0.81 9.92
CA ILE A 112 7.75 0.12 8.86
C ILE A 112 6.64 -0.54 8.04
N TRP A 113 5.78 0.27 7.45
CA TRP A 113 4.75 -0.21 6.53
C TRP A 113 4.47 0.82 5.45
N GLY A 114 3.79 0.39 4.42
CA GLY A 114 3.33 1.28 3.37
C GLY A 114 2.03 0.80 2.74
N TYR A 115 1.38 1.72 2.05
CA TYR A 115 0.30 1.46 1.11
C TYR A 115 0.79 1.85 -0.27
N ILE A 116 0.72 0.92 -1.20
CA ILE A 116 1.20 1.15 -2.57
C ILE A 116 0.00 1.06 -3.50
N ALA A 117 -0.28 2.15 -4.18
CA ALA A 117 -1.28 2.20 -5.24
C ALA A 117 -0.64 1.77 -6.56
N VAL A 118 -1.27 0.82 -7.22
CA VAL A 118 -0.82 0.22 -8.49
C VAL A 118 -1.85 0.53 -9.56
N ASN A 119 -1.41 0.85 -10.76
CA ASN A 119 -2.28 1.10 -11.91
C ASN A 119 -2.97 -0.20 -12.37
N GLU A 120 -3.97 -0.06 -13.25
CA GLU A 120 -4.71 -1.17 -13.85
C GLU A 120 -3.84 -2.15 -14.66
N ASP A 121 -2.64 -1.72 -15.09
CA ASP A 121 -1.64 -2.59 -15.71
C ASP A 121 -0.99 -3.59 -14.74
N CYS A 122 -1.29 -3.48 -13.44
CA CYS A 122 -0.78 -4.32 -12.36
C CYS A 122 0.74 -4.33 -12.19
N ASN A 123 1.45 -3.41 -12.85
CA ASN A 123 2.92 -3.35 -12.86
C ASN A 123 3.51 -1.95 -12.63
N THR A 124 2.71 -0.90 -12.77
CA THR A 124 3.20 0.47 -12.59
C THR A 124 2.64 1.09 -11.31
N ILE A 125 3.51 1.63 -10.46
CA ILE A 125 3.12 2.33 -9.23
C ILE A 125 2.43 3.65 -9.59
N TYR A 126 1.20 3.85 -9.11
CA TYR A 126 0.45 5.10 -9.20
C TYR A 126 0.86 6.10 -8.12
N GLY A 127 1.13 5.61 -6.90
CA GLY A 127 1.59 6.38 -5.78
C GLY A 127 1.91 5.50 -4.59
N ALA A 128 2.58 6.08 -3.60
CA ALA A 128 3.01 5.37 -2.40
C ALA A 128 2.85 6.24 -1.17
N TYR A 129 2.56 5.61 -0.05
CA TYR A 129 2.63 6.18 1.27
C TYR A 129 3.38 5.22 2.18
N PHE A 130 4.31 5.75 2.97
CA PHE A 130 5.06 4.99 3.96
C PHE A 130 4.87 5.55 5.36
N ASN A 131 5.01 4.70 6.35
CA ASN A 131 4.94 5.06 7.76
C ASN A 131 5.93 4.19 8.57
N HIS A 132 6.17 4.58 9.80
CA HIS A 132 7.09 3.90 10.72
C HIS A 132 6.61 4.01 12.15
N GLU A 133 7.13 3.16 13.03
CA GLU A 133 6.83 3.22 14.46
C GLU A 133 7.84 4.08 15.24
N GLY A 134 9.13 4.00 14.92
CA GLY A 134 10.17 4.61 15.76
C GLY A 134 11.40 5.14 15.02
N GLU A 135 11.33 5.44 13.72
CA GLU A 135 12.48 5.96 12.98
C GLU A 135 12.85 7.39 13.42
N THR A 136 14.13 7.74 13.29
CA THR A 136 14.66 9.03 13.73
C THR A 136 14.17 10.19 12.87
N ALA A 137 13.63 11.24 13.51
CA ALA A 137 13.18 12.47 12.84
C ALA A 137 14.32 13.13 12.03
N GLY A 138 14.01 13.60 10.82
CA GLY A 138 14.96 14.19 9.89
C GLY A 138 15.92 13.18 9.23
N LEU A 139 15.79 11.89 9.52
CA LEU A 139 16.54 10.77 8.95
C LEU A 139 15.58 9.68 8.45
N GLY A 140 15.46 8.56 9.14
CA GLY A 140 14.58 7.45 8.76
C GLY A 140 13.11 7.83 8.71
N ALA A 141 12.65 8.77 9.54
CA ALA A 141 11.29 9.29 9.54
C ALA A 141 10.89 9.97 8.21
N GLU A 142 11.86 10.42 7.41
CA GLU A 142 11.61 11.03 6.10
C GLU A 142 10.88 10.09 5.12
N ILE A 143 10.89 8.77 5.34
CA ILE A 143 10.06 7.85 4.55
C ILE A 143 8.57 8.21 4.64
N LYS A 144 8.13 8.75 5.80
CA LYS A 144 6.77 9.23 6.06
C LYS A 144 6.64 10.72 5.79
N ASP A 145 7.58 11.53 6.29
CA ASP A 145 7.43 12.98 6.37
C ASP A 145 7.70 13.67 5.02
N SER A 146 8.55 13.06 4.17
CA SER A 146 8.89 13.62 2.86
C SER A 146 7.95 13.11 1.75
N LYS A 147 6.91 13.91 1.45
CA LYS A 147 6.08 13.65 0.25
C LYS A 147 6.91 13.61 -1.03
N ALA A 148 7.90 14.48 -1.16
CA ALA A 148 8.77 14.53 -2.32
C ALA A 148 9.52 13.21 -2.55
N TRP A 149 9.95 12.55 -1.47
CA TRP A 149 10.59 11.25 -1.55
C TRP A 149 9.57 10.14 -1.92
N GLN A 150 8.39 10.16 -1.33
CA GLN A 150 7.32 9.22 -1.69
C GLN A 150 6.90 9.36 -3.16
N ASP A 151 6.91 10.57 -3.71
CA ASP A 151 6.58 10.83 -5.13
C ASP A 151 7.60 10.21 -6.10
N LEU A 152 8.82 9.89 -5.66
CA LEU A 152 9.81 9.18 -6.50
C LEU A 152 9.37 7.78 -6.92
N PHE A 153 8.43 7.18 -6.21
CA PHE A 153 7.89 5.86 -6.55
C PHE A 153 6.87 5.91 -7.70
N ARG A 154 6.29 7.06 -7.99
CA ARG A 154 5.30 7.20 -9.06
C ARG A 154 5.88 6.83 -10.42
N GLY A 155 5.17 5.99 -11.17
CA GLY A 155 5.58 5.52 -12.49
C GLY A 155 6.67 4.45 -12.47
N LYS A 156 7.09 3.98 -11.29
CA LYS A 156 8.07 2.89 -11.19
C LYS A 156 7.46 1.55 -11.53
N THR A 157 8.26 0.72 -12.21
CA THR A 157 7.93 -0.66 -12.55
C THR A 157 8.13 -1.56 -11.33
N ILE A 158 7.17 -2.44 -11.07
CA ILE A 158 7.17 -3.36 -9.94
C ILE A 158 7.88 -4.66 -10.29
N TYR A 159 7.47 -5.29 -11.40
CA TYR A 159 7.96 -6.61 -11.81
C TYR A 159 8.76 -6.54 -13.10
N GLY A 160 9.84 -7.30 -13.15
CA GLY A 160 10.60 -7.56 -14.38
C GLY A 160 9.86 -8.52 -15.32
N ALA A 161 10.47 -8.78 -16.48
CA ALA A 161 9.89 -9.66 -17.50
C ALA A 161 9.66 -11.11 -17.02
N ASP A 162 10.42 -11.57 -16.04
CA ASP A 162 10.27 -12.88 -15.39
C ASP A 162 9.22 -12.87 -14.25
N GLY A 163 8.59 -11.73 -14.00
CA GLY A 163 7.60 -11.52 -12.94
C GLY A 163 8.22 -11.47 -11.54
N THR A 164 9.54 -11.29 -11.39
CA THR A 164 10.15 -11.01 -10.08
C THR A 164 10.06 -9.53 -9.75
N PRO A 165 9.87 -9.13 -8.46
CA PRO A 165 9.91 -7.73 -8.08
C PRO A 165 11.29 -7.13 -8.36
N VAL A 166 11.31 -6.04 -9.13
CA VAL A 166 12.52 -5.28 -9.48
C VAL A 166 12.61 -3.94 -8.79
N ILE A 167 11.50 -3.45 -8.21
CA ILE A 167 11.46 -2.18 -7.48
C ILE A 167 12.45 -2.21 -6.30
N LYS A 168 13.35 -1.21 -6.23
CA LYS A 168 14.41 -1.13 -5.20
C LYS A 168 14.63 0.31 -4.76
N VAL A 169 15.06 0.46 -3.51
CA VAL A 169 15.61 1.71 -3.00
C VAL A 169 17.12 1.53 -2.85
N LYS A 170 17.89 2.43 -3.44
CA LYS A 170 19.35 2.38 -3.48
C LYS A 170 19.95 3.75 -3.14
N LYS A 171 21.20 3.81 -2.71
CA LYS A 171 21.92 5.08 -2.64
C LYS A 171 21.92 5.77 -4.01
N ALA A 172 21.80 7.08 -4.04
CA ALA A 172 21.72 7.85 -5.29
C ALA A 172 22.87 7.53 -6.27
N SER A 173 24.08 7.28 -5.75
CA SER A 173 25.25 6.86 -6.56
C SER A 173 25.16 5.44 -7.14
N GLU A 174 24.25 4.62 -6.65
CA GLU A 174 24.06 3.22 -7.03
C GLU A 174 22.83 3.01 -7.93
N VAL A 175 21.99 4.02 -8.09
CA VAL A 175 20.82 3.97 -8.99
C VAL A 175 21.29 3.92 -10.43
N LYS A 176 20.91 2.85 -11.11
CA LYS A 176 21.27 2.57 -12.53
C LYS A 176 20.03 2.56 -13.42
N ASP A 177 18.96 1.97 -12.95
CA ASP A 177 17.69 1.85 -13.68
C ASP A 177 16.59 2.69 -13.01
N LYS A 178 16.40 3.89 -13.52
CA LYS A 178 15.38 4.81 -13.01
C LYS A 178 13.94 4.34 -13.26
N SER A 179 13.73 3.32 -14.06
CA SER A 179 12.40 2.76 -14.27
C SER A 179 11.87 2.00 -13.05
N CYS A 180 12.76 1.41 -12.24
CA CYS A 180 12.41 0.59 -11.07
C CYS A 180 13.24 0.89 -9.81
N GLU A 181 14.23 1.78 -9.87
CA GLU A 181 15.06 2.14 -8.72
C GLU A 181 14.75 3.54 -8.23
N VAL A 182 14.79 3.72 -6.92
CA VAL A 182 14.49 4.98 -6.20
C VAL A 182 15.67 5.36 -5.33
N ASP A 183 15.98 6.65 -5.24
CA ASP A 183 17.02 7.16 -4.37
C ASP A 183 16.65 6.96 -2.89
N ALA A 184 17.60 6.49 -2.10
CA ALA A 184 17.47 6.37 -0.66
C ALA A 184 17.33 7.73 0.02
N VAL A 185 16.68 7.76 1.17
CA VAL A 185 16.68 8.93 2.05
C VAL A 185 18.11 9.22 2.49
N THR A 186 18.55 10.45 2.29
CA THR A 186 19.90 10.90 2.69
C THR A 186 20.09 10.73 4.20
N GLY A 187 21.19 10.09 4.60
CA GLY A 187 21.50 9.83 6.00
C GLY A 187 20.72 8.68 6.64
N ALA A 188 19.80 8.03 5.92
CA ALA A 188 18.95 6.94 6.44
C ALA A 188 19.09 5.66 5.60
N THR A 189 20.31 5.24 5.31
CA THR A 189 20.59 4.10 4.43
C THR A 189 19.93 2.81 4.92
N LEU A 190 19.98 2.49 6.21
CA LEU A 190 19.45 1.24 6.75
C LEU A 190 17.92 1.21 6.70
N THR A 191 17.24 2.31 7.04
CA THR A 191 15.78 2.42 6.87
C THR A 191 15.39 2.31 5.40
N SER A 192 16.15 2.91 4.49
CA SER A 192 15.91 2.83 3.05
C SER A 192 16.09 1.42 2.48
N VAL A 193 17.09 0.66 2.98
CA VAL A 193 17.23 -0.78 2.68
C VAL A 193 16.01 -1.54 3.18
N GLY A 194 15.55 -1.27 4.41
CA GLY A 194 14.33 -1.87 4.95
C GLY A 194 13.10 -1.61 4.08
N VAL A 195 12.95 -0.40 3.52
CA VAL A 195 11.87 -0.11 2.55
C VAL A 195 12.05 -0.92 1.27
N SER A 196 13.29 -1.06 0.76
CA SER A 196 13.56 -1.88 -0.43
C SER A 196 13.14 -3.32 -0.22
N ASP A 197 13.56 -3.92 0.90
CA ASP A 197 13.23 -5.31 1.25
C ASP A 197 11.72 -5.49 1.46
N MET A 198 11.07 -4.56 2.16
CA MET A 198 9.62 -4.53 2.35
C MET A 198 8.86 -4.54 1.04
N LEU A 199 9.29 -3.74 0.05
CA LEU A 199 8.65 -3.69 -1.26
C LEU A 199 8.85 -4.99 -2.03
N GLN A 200 10.06 -5.53 -2.05
CA GLN A 200 10.37 -6.77 -2.76
C GLN A 200 9.62 -7.96 -2.18
N GLU A 201 9.66 -8.15 -0.85
CA GLU A 201 8.95 -9.23 -0.17
C GLU A 201 7.43 -9.06 -0.30
N GLY A 202 6.95 -7.82 -0.16
CA GLY A 202 5.54 -7.50 -0.31
C GLY A 202 5.02 -7.85 -1.70
N PHE A 203 5.66 -7.34 -2.74
CA PHE A 203 5.23 -7.61 -4.11
C PHE A 203 5.44 -9.08 -4.53
N ALA A 204 6.41 -9.79 -3.97
CA ALA A 204 6.52 -11.24 -4.18
C ALA A 204 5.24 -11.98 -3.69
N LYS A 205 4.63 -11.54 -2.58
CA LYS A 205 3.37 -12.11 -2.08
C LYS A 205 2.16 -11.76 -2.98
N TYR A 206 2.12 -10.56 -3.57
CA TYR A 206 1.03 -10.12 -4.45
C TYR A 206 1.18 -10.55 -5.91
N ARG A 207 2.30 -11.18 -6.29
CA ARG A 207 2.61 -11.55 -7.67
C ARG A 207 1.48 -12.30 -8.38
N LYS A 208 0.91 -13.31 -7.71
CA LYS A 208 -0.15 -14.15 -8.31
C LYS A 208 -1.46 -13.40 -8.50
N LEU A 209 -1.79 -12.47 -7.59
CA LEU A 209 -2.94 -11.59 -7.74
C LEU A 209 -2.80 -10.75 -9.02
N PHE A 210 -1.70 -10.04 -9.15
CA PHE A 210 -1.50 -9.11 -10.26
C PHE A 210 -1.37 -9.83 -11.60
N ALA A 211 -0.69 -10.98 -11.67
CA ALA A 211 -0.65 -11.80 -12.88
C ALA A 211 -2.05 -12.28 -13.32
N GLY A 212 -2.93 -12.61 -12.37
CA GLY A 212 -4.31 -12.99 -12.66
C GLY A 212 -5.18 -11.84 -13.16
N GLN A 213 -4.98 -10.62 -12.65
CA GLN A 213 -5.72 -9.42 -13.08
C GLN A 213 -5.34 -9.00 -14.51
N THR A 214 -4.06 -9.00 -14.86
CA THR A 214 -3.58 -8.68 -16.21
C THR A 214 -4.20 -9.60 -17.25
N SER A 215 -4.26 -10.92 -16.99
CA SER A 215 -4.86 -11.89 -17.90
C SER A 215 -6.36 -11.67 -18.11
N GLN A 216 -7.09 -11.16 -17.13
CA GLN A 216 -8.51 -10.84 -17.24
C GLN A 216 -8.76 -9.58 -18.08
N THR A 217 -7.90 -8.57 -17.95
CA THR A 217 -7.98 -7.33 -18.72
C THR A 217 -7.73 -7.61 -20.20
N GLU A 218 -6.70 -8.37 -20.54
CA GLU A 218 -6.39 -8.77 -21.92
C GLU A 218 -7.50 -9.60 -22.57
N ALA A 219 -8.14 -10.50 -21.81
CA ALA A 219 -9.25 -11.31 -22.31
C ALA A 219 -10.51 -10.49 -22.60
N ASN A 220 -10.78 -9.43 -21.81
CA ASN A 220 -11.91 -8.54 -22.03
C ASN A 220 -11.70 -7.62 -23.25
N ASP A 221 -10.50 -7.08 -23.43
CA ASP A 221 -10.14 -6.25 -24.59
C ASP A 221 -10.17 -7.05 -25.90
N ALA A 222 -9.77 -8.32 -25.88
CA ALA A 222 -9.84 -9.20 -27.04
C ALA A 222 -11.29 -9.55 -27.43
N GLY A 223 -12.21 -9.64 -26.45
CA GLY A 223 -13.63 -9.94 -26.69
C GLY A 223 -14.45 -8.80 -27.29
N ASP A 224 -14.06 -7.54 -27.07
CA ASP A 224 -14.73 -6.37 -27.64
C ASP A 224 -14.27 -6.03 -29.08
N GLY A 225 -13.14 -6.58 -29.52
CA GLY A 225 -12.63 -6.43 -30.88
C GLY A 225 -13.32 -7.26 -31.95
N GLU A 226 -14.06 -8.31 -31.57
CA GLU A 226 -14.78 -9.22 -32.52
C GLU A 226 -16.23 -8.80 -32.83
N LYS A 227 -16.72 -7.68 -32.28
CA LYS A 227 -18.10 -7.20 -32.49
C LYS A 227 -18.19 -5.90 -33.28
N LYS A 228 -17.28 -5.66 -34.20
CA LYS A 228 -17.41 -4.56 -35.17
C LYS A 228 -17.36 -5.08 -36.60
#